data_bf4575bd3632fcc0ab6e921184c8c324
#
_entry.id   bf4575bd3632fcc0ab6e921184c8c324
#
_cell.length_a   1.000
_cell.length_b   1.000
_cell.length_c   1.000
_cell.angle_alpha   90.00
_cell.angle_beta   90.00
_cell.angle_gamma   90.00
#
_symmetry.space_group_name_H-M   'P 1'
#
loop_
_entity.id
_entity.type
_entity.pdbx_description
1 polymer ?
#
loop_
_entity_poly.entity_id
_entity_poly.type
_entity_poly.pdbx_seq_one_letter_code
_entity_poly.pdbx_strand_id
1 'polypeptide(L)'
;MKIKEWAEEDRPREKMLLKGIASLSDAELLAILIGSGNSQETAVQLSQRILSSVDNNLNALAKLSIKDLIIKFRGIGEAKAITINAALELGKRRGNSTPIQRPVLRT
;
A
#
# COMPACT_ATOMS: atom_id res chain seq x y z
N MET A 1 -10.32 11.49 -23.93
CA MET A 1 -10.02 10.83 -22.64
C MET A 1 -10.97 11.29 -21.57
N LYS A 2 -11.43 10.38 -20.78
CA LYS A 2 -12.34 10.74 -19.71
C LYS A 2 -11.56 11.05 -18.46
N ILE A 3 -11.84 12.18 -17.88
CA ILE A 3 -11.18 12.61 -16.65
C ILE A 3 -11.36 11.57 -15.55
N LYS A 4 -12.56 11.00 -15.49
CA LYS A 4 -12.86 9.99 -14.49
C LYS A 4 -11.96 8.77 -14.57
N GLU A 5 -11.74 8.27 -15.80
CA GLU A 5 -10.85 7.13 -16.00
C GLU A 5 -9.40 7.48 -15.72
N TRP A 6 -9.02 8.67 -16.18
CA TRP A 6 -7.65 9.13 -15.96
C TRP A 6 -7.34 9.28 -14.48
N ALA A 7 -8.30 9.77 -13.71
CA ALA A 7 -8.10 10.04 -12.29
C ALA A 7 -8.25 8.81 -11.42
N GLU A 8 -8.75 7.71 -11.96
CA GLU A 8 -9.07 6.55 -11.14
C GLU A 8 -7.87 5.98 -10.40
N GLU A 9 -6.74 5.85 -11.08
CA GLU A 9 -5.55 5.32 -10.43
C GLU A 9 -4.93 6.29 -9.44
N ASP A 10 -5.23 7.57 -9.56
CA ASP A 10 -4.68 8.59 -8.66
C ASP A 10 -5.62 8.94 -7.51
N ARG A 11 -6.81 8.35 -7.46
CA ARG A 11 -7.77 8.66 -6.41
C ARG A 11 -7.23 8.48 -4.99
N PRO A 12 -6.47 7.42 -4.68
CA PRO A 12 -5.94 7.30 -3.32
C PRO A 12 -5.01 8.45 -2.95
N ARG A 13 -4.17 8.90 -3.91
CA ARG A 13 -3.28 10.03 -3.67
C ARG A 13 -4.06 11.31 -3.46
N GLU A 14 -5.08 11.54 -4.29
CA GLU A 14 -5.94 12.71 -4.16
C GLU A 14 -6.66 12.71 -2.82
N LYS A 15 -7.18 11.55 -2.42
CA LYS A 15 -7.87 11.42 -1.15
C LYS A 15 -6.93 11.73 0.01
N MET A 16 -5.69 11.27 -0.07
CA MET A 16 -4.70 11.55 0.95
C MET A 16 -4.45 13.06 1.07
N LEU A 17 -4.31 13.73 -0.06
CA LEU A 17 -4.05 15.17 -0.07
C LEU A 17 -5.23 15.97 0.47
N LEU A 18 -6.45 15.55 0.14
CA LEU A 18 -7.65 16.30 0.52
C LEU A 18 -8.13 15.98 1.92
N LYS A 19 -7.99 14.74 2.36
CA LYS A 19 -8.60 14.28 3.60
C LYS A 19 -7.60 13.76 4.62
N GLY A 20 -6.33 13.66 4.26
CA GLY A 20 -5.28 13.18 5.15
C GLY A 20 -5.08 11.68 5.06
N ILE A 21 -3.90 11.26 5.48
CA ILE A 21 -3.48 9.86 5.34
C ILE A 21 -4.35 8.91 6.19
N ALA A 22 -4.82 9.37 7.34
CA ALA A 22 -5.62 8.51 8.21
C ALA A 22 -6.97 8.14 7.61
N SER A 23 -7.42 8.85 6.57
CA SER A 23 -8.69 8.56 5.93
C SER A 23 -8.61 7.37 4.96
N LEU A 24 -7.41 6.90 4.63
CA LEU A 24 -7.24 5.83 3.65
C LEU A 24 -7.32 4.46 4.29
N SER A 25 -7.94 3.53 3.56
CA SER A 25 -7.94 2.12 3.96
C SER A 25 -6.57 1.50 3.67
N ASP A 26 -6.32 0.32 4.22
CA ASP A 26 -5.09 -0.42 3.93
C ASP A 26 -4.93 -0.66 2.43
N ALA A 27 -6.02 -1.00 1.75
CA ALA A 27 -5.97 -1.23 0.31
C ALA A 27 -5.61 0.03 -0.45
N GLU A 28 -6.12 1.17 -0.02
CA GLU A 28 -5.78 2.44 -0.66
C GLU A 28 -4.33 2.81 -0.45
N LEU A 29 -3.80 2.57 0.75
CA LEU A 29 -2.38 2.81 1.01
C LEU A 29 -1.51 1.89 0.17
N LEU A 30 -1.88 0.62 0.08
CA LEU A 30 -1.15 -0.33 -0.74
C LEU A 30 -1.22 0.06 -2.22
N ALA A 31 -2.36 0.56 -2.67
CA ALA A 31 -2.53 1.03 -4.04
C ALA A 31 -1.59 2.17 -4.38
N ILE A 32 -1.35 3.07 -3.43
CA ILE A 32 -0.37 4.15 -3.63
C ILE A 32 1.02 3.56 -3.83
N LEU A 33 1.37 2.55 -3.05
CA LEU A 33 2.69 1.93 -3.13
C LEU A 33 2.91 1.24 -4.47
N ILE A 34 1.91 0.52 -4.96
CA ILE A 34 2.09 -0.20 -6.23
C ILE A 34 1.86 0.68 -7.46
N GLY A 35 1.13 1.76 -7.31
CA GLY A 35 0.99 2.78 -8.35
C GLY A 35 0.02 2.47 -9.47
N SER A 36 -0.09 1.22 -9.88
CA SER A 36 -1.01 0.81 -10.94
C SER A 36 -1.40 -0.65 -10.74
N GLY A 37 -2.51 -1.04 -11.34
CA GLY A 37 -2.96 -2.43 -11.28
C GLY A 37 -2.47 -3.23 -12.46
N ASN A 38 -3.39 -3.95 -13.08
CA ASN A 38 -3.09 -4.74 -14.28
C ASN A 38 -4.19 -4.48 -15.32
N SER A 39 -4.21 -5.26 -16.39
CA SER A 39 -5.17 -5.03 -17.46
C SER A 39 -6.63 -5.24 -17.05
N GLN A 40 -6.85 -5.89 -15.92
CA GLN A 40 -8.21 -6.22 -15.46
C GLN A 40 -8.59 -5.56 -14.15
N GLU A 41 -7.63 -5.01 -13.42
CA GLU A 41 -7.87 -4.44 -12.10
C GLU A 41 -7.17 -3.09 -11.94
N THR A 42 -7.82 -2.16 -11.26
CA THR A 42 -7.15 -0.94 -10.81
C THR A 42 -6.18 -1.29 -9.68
N ALA A 43 -5.34 -0.33 -9.32
CA ALA A 43 -4.42 -0.52 -8.20
C ALA A 43 -5.17 -0.86 -6.91
N VAL A 44 -6.30 -0.19 -6.65
CA VAL A 44 -7.10 -0.46 -5.45
C VAL A 44 -7.69 -1.86 -5.48
N GLN A 45 -8.24 -2.27 -6.62
CA GLN A 45 -8.82 -3.60 -6.76
C GLN A 45 -7.77 -4.69 -6.56
N LEU A 46 -6.60 -4.51 -7.17
CA LEU A 46 -5.50 -5.45 -7.00
C LEU A 46 -5.06 -5.51 -5.54
N SER A 47 -4.95 -4.33 -4.90
CA SER A 47 -4.56 -4.25 -3.49
C SER A 47 -5.57 -4.94 -2.59
N GLN A 48 -6.87 -4.78 -2.88
CA GLN A 48 -7.92 -5.47 -2.13
C GLN A 48 -7.76 -6.98 -2.25
N ARG A 49 -7.44 -7.47 -3.44
CA ARG A 49 -7.25 -8.89 -3.66
C ARG A 49 -6.01 -9.42 -2.95
N ILE A 50 -4.93 -8.66 -2.97
CA ILE A 50 -3.71 -9.02 -2.25
C ILE A 50 -4.00 -9.14 -0.75
N LEU A 51 -4.67 -8.14 -0.18
CA LEU A 51 -4.99 -8.16 1.24
C LEU A 51 -5.96 -9.28 1.60
N SER A 52 -6.96 -9.54 0.76
CA SER A 52 -7.88 -10.63 0.99
C SER A 52 -7.17 -11.98 1.07
N SER A 53 -6.12 -12.16 0.28
CA SER A 53 -5.39 -13.43 0.26
C SER A 53 -4.66 -13.72 1.57
N VAL A 54 -4.47 -12.71 2.40
CA VAL A 54 -3.81 -12.85 3.69
C VAL A 54 -4.75 -12.43 4.83
N ASP A 55 -6.06 -12.51 4.60
CA ASP A 55 -7.10 -12.16 5.58
C ASP A 55 -6.93 -10.77 6.16
N ASN A 56 -6.47 -9.84 5.33
CA ASN A 56 -6.22 -8.44 5.70
C ASN A 56 -5.22 -8.29 6.83
N ASN A 57 -4.32 -9.26 6.97
CA ASN A 57 -3.31 -9.26 8.01
C ASN A 57 -1.98 -8.79 7.43
N LEU A 58 -1.56 -7.58 7.81
CA LEU A 58 -0.32 -7.00 7.28
C LEU A 58 0.92 -7.78 7.69
N ASN A 59 0.90 -8.43 8.87
CA ASN A 59 2.01 -9.27 9.26
C ASN A 59 2.14 -10.50 8.35
N ALA A 60 1.01 -11.06 7.95
CA ALA A 60 1.02 -12.19 7.01
C ALA A 60 1.51 -11.74 5.63
N LEU A 61 1.09 -10.56 5.20
CA LEU A 61 1.58 -10.01 3.92
C LEU A 61 3.10 -9.81 3.97
N ALA A 62 3.61 -9.33 5.10
CA ALA A 62 5.04 -9.08 5.27
C ALA A 62 5.87 -10.35 5.20
N LYS A 63 5.26 -11.51 5.44
CA LYS A 63 5.96 -12.80 5.38
C LYS A 63 6.05 -13.37 3.98
N LEU A 64 5.31 -12.82 3.03
CA LEU A 64 5.42 -13.28 1.65
C LEU A 64 6.73 -12.80 1.07
N SER A 65 7.42 -13.70 0.36
CA SER A 65 8.68 -13.32 -0.30
C SER A 65 8.36 -12.50 -1.55
N ILE A 66 9.39 -11.84 -2.08
CA ILE A 66 9.28 -11.14 -3.35
C ILE A 66 8.78 -12.10 -4.44
N LYS A 67 9.34 -13.29 -4.47
CA LYS A 67 8.95 -14.31 -5.44
C LYS A 67 7.48 -14.70 -5.30
N ASP A 68 7.01 -14.87 -4.06
CA ASP A 68 5.61 -15.19 -3.81
C ASP A 68 4.69 -14.11 -4.35
N LEU A 69 5.03 -12.85 -4.14
CA LEU A 69 4.21 -11.74 -4.61
C LEU A 69 4.13 -11.71 -6.12
N ILE A 70 5.26 -11.94 -6.78
CA ILE A 70 5.30 -11.94 -8.25
C ILE A 70 4.48 -13.09 -8.82
N ILE A 71 4.61 -14.27 -8.25
CA ILE A 71 3.93 -15.46 -8.76
C ILE A 71 2.42 -15.40 -8.51
N LYS A 72 2.03 -14.95 -7.33
CA LYS A 72 0.62 -14.98 -6.92
C LYS A 72 -0.24 -13.89 -7.52
N PHE A 73 0.35 -12.72 -7.83
CA PHE A 73 -0.47 -11.58 -8.17
C PHE A 73 -0.07 -10.97 -9.50
N ARG A 74 -0.95 -11.13 -10.48
CA ARG A 74 -0.74 -10.52 -11.78
C ARG A 74 -0.71 -9.00 -11.63
N GLY A 75 0.28 -8.39 -12.22
CA GLY A 75 0.48 -6.94 -12.11
C GLY A 75 1.53 -6.58 -11.08
N ILE A 76 1.97 -7.53 -10.26
CA ILE A 76 3.06 -7.31 -9.31
C ILE A 76 4.33 -7.90 -9.90
N GLY A 77 5.20 -7.02 -10.38
CA GLY A 77 6.53 -7.41 -10.81
C GLY A 77 7.53 -7.19 -9.69
N GLU A 78 8.80 -7.31 -10.04
CA GLU A 78 9.87 -7.21 -9.05
C GLU A 78 9.87 -5.86 -8.32
N ALA A 79 9.74 -4.77 -9.07
CA ALA A 79 9.79 -3.43 -8.47
C ALA A 79 8.67 -3.21 -7.45
N LYS A 80 7.45 -3.59 -7.80
CA LYS A 80 6.32 -3.44 -6.89
C LYS A 80 6.46 -4.35 -5.67
N ALA A 81 6.92 -5.57 -5.86
CA ALA A 81 7.13 -6.51 -4.76
C ALA A 81 8.17 -5.98 -3.78
N ILE A 82 9.25 -5.42 -4.30
CA ILE A 82 10.29 -4.80 -3.46
C ILE A 82 9.70 -3.63 -2.67
N THR A 83 8.92 -2.78 -3.33
CA THR A 83 8.30 -1.63 -2.68
C THR A 83 7.40 -2.07 -1.52
N ILE A 84 6.58 -3.09 -1.73
CA ILE A 84 5.70 -3.61 -0.70
C ILE A 84 6.51 -4.12 0.48
N ASN A 85 7.51 -4.95 0.21
CA ASN A 85 8.32 -5.51 1.29
C ASN A 85 9.10 -4.45 2.05
N ALA A 86 9.66 -3.48 1.34
CA ALA A 86 10.39 -2.39 1.97
C ALA A 86 9.49 -1.55 2.88
N ALA A 87 8.27 -1.25 2.41
CA ALA A 87 7.33 -0.47 3.20
C ALA A 87 6.91 -1.20 4.46
N LEU A 88 6.66 -2.50 4.35
CA LEU A 88 6.26 -3.31 5.51
C LEU A 88 7.40 -3.45 6.52
N GLU A 89 8.63 -3.58 6.02
CA GLU A 89 9.78 -3.63 6.92
C GLU A 89 9.96 -2.31 7.68
N LEU A 90 9.79 -1.18 6.99
CA LEU A 90 9.86 0.12 7.66
C LEU A 90 8.77 0.25 8.72
N GLY A 91 7.57 -0.23 8.43
CA GLY A 91 6.47 -0.22 9.40
C GLY A 91 6.80 -1.05 10.62
N LYS A 92 7.41 -2.21 10.41
CA LYS A 92 7.85 -3.07 11.52
C LYS A 92 8.87 -2.35 12.39
N ARG A 93 9.86 -1.74 11.77
CA ARG A 93 10.90 -1.02 12.50
C ARG A 93 10.35 0.17 13.26
N ARG A 94 9.36 0.85 12.67
CA ARG A 94 8.68 1.95 13.35
C ARG A 94 7.99 1.46 14.61
N GLY A 95 7.31 0.31 14.55
CA GLY A 95 6.63 -0.25 15.69
C GLY A 95 7.58 -0.64 16.81
N ASN A 96 8.84 -0.95 16.48
CA ASN A 96 9.85 -1.33 17.45
C ASN A 96 10.74 -0.16 17.86
N SER A 97 10.47 1.04 17.33
CA SER A 97 11.29 2.21 17.66
C SER A 97 10.90 2.77 19.02
N THR A 98 11.88 3.42 19.67
CA THR A 98 11.60 4.11 20.91
C THR A 98 10.62 5.26 20.65
N PRO A 99 9.55 5.38 21.43
CA PRO A 99 8.62 6.49 21.25
C PRO A 99 9.29 7.84 21.40
N ILE A 100 8.85 8.80 20.60
CA ILE A 100 9.35 10.18 20.73
C ILE A 100 8.87 10.72 22.06
N GLN A 101 9.84 11.26 22.81
CA GLN A 101 9.47 11.94 24.02
C GLN A 101 9.54 13.36 23.83
N ARG A 102 8.59 14.07 23.92
CA ARG A 102 8.76 15.35 23.61
C ARG A 102 7.97 16.21 23.98
N PRO A 103 8.33 16.75 24.44
CA PRO A 103 7.49 17.56 24.88
C PRO A 103 7.21 18.56 23.96
N VAL A 104 7.15 18.33 23.81
CA VAL A 104 7.01 18.74 23.18
C VAL A 104 6.82 19.31 22.48
N LEU A 105 6.76 19.41 22.23
CA LEU A 105 6.66 19.88 21.49
C LEU A 105 6.26 20.78 21.49
N ARG A 106 6.29 21.22 21.91
CA ARG A 106 6.02 21.89 21.88
C ARG A 106 5.75 22.44 21.36
N THR A 107 5.42 22.71 21.19
CA THR A 107 5.20 23.12 20.55
C THR A 107 5.21 23.56 20.57
#